data_eb00a14e4f3fcd5608f03372c7be1f3d
#
_entry.id   eb00a14e4f3fcd5608f03372c7be1f3d
#
_cell.length_a   1.000
_cell.length_b   1.000
_cell.length_c   1.000
_cell.angle_alpha   90.00
_cell.angle_beta   90.00
_cell.angle_gamma   90.00
#
_symmetry.space_group_name_H-M   'P 1'
#
loop_
_entity.id
_entity.type
_entity.pdbx_description
1 polymer ?
#
loop_
_entity_poly.entity_id
_entity_poly.type
_entity_poly.pdbx_seq_one_letter_code
_entity_poly.pdbx_strand_id
1 'polypeptide(L)'
;MRVNMRQNFQTEFKAWSSDFIIEIINGSENPDKIVREIKTLLSEYEQSFSRFLQGSQLTALNNQDAITLTPLWETVLKEAEAISKTLSPAYFNPHVNLAAHGYNRSIEKLGKNAAIQTDKNALLPYPKGLIKKQNKLQLKSHSTLDFGSFLKGYVSQQIADQYADACQGLIVNFGGDLTVRGQDEEKSEFEIGIFNPVTKEDHWVKLNQASLCTSGIYKRRWLQDNQEKHHILNPHLNNQSDSDYVSISFWGQNGALCDAMATAAFNAPVSEWNKWRSKQADINYLAIDKQGHVISSDFK
;
A
#
# COMPACT_ATOMS: atom_id res chain seq x y z
N MET A 1 5.76 -44.32 6.92
CA MET A 1 4.77 -43.31 6.60
C MET A 1 4.97 -42.15 7.58
N ARG A 2 5.65 -41.07 7.19
CA ARG A 2 5.72 -39.86 8.03
C ARG A 2 4.41 -39.10 7.83
N VAL A 3 3.57 -39.09 8.85
CA VAL A 3 2.41 -38.20 8.89
C VAL A 3 2.99 -36.79 8.97
N ASN A 4 2.90 -36.02 7.91
CA ASN A 4 3.17 -34.58 7.96
C ASN A 4 2.09 -33.99 8.89
N MET A 5 2.46 -33.74 10.15
CA MET A 5 1.59 -32.97 11.02
C MET A 5 1.52 -31.55 10.44
N ARG A 6 0.34 -31.16 9.99
CA ARG A 6 0.04 -29.79 9.62
C ARG A 6 0.24 -28.93 10.88
N GLN A 7 0.97 -27.84 10.78
CA GLN A 7 1.28 -26.97 11.91
C GLN A 7 0.93 -25.54 11.59
N ASN A 8 0.44 -24.84 12.58
CA ASN A 8 0.30 -23.40 12.54
C ASN A 8 1.67 -22.76 12.77
N PHE A 9 1.91 -21.69 12.06
CA PHE A 9 3.17 -20.96 12.13
C PHE A 9 2.89 -19.47 12.00
N GLN A 10 3.52 -18.67 12.87
CA GLN A 10 3.49 -17.21 12.79
C GLN A 10 4.90 -16.67 12.97
N THR A 11 5.24 -15.66 12.19
CA THR A 11 6.47 -14.89 12.38
C THR A 11 6.29 -13.44 12.01
N GLU A 12 7.12 -12.59 12.62
CA GLU A 12 7.18 -11.15 12.36
C GLU A 12 8.62 -10.71 12.13
N PHE A 13 8.82 -9.78 11.21
CA PHE A 13 10.09 -9.11 10.95
C PHE A 13 9.89 -7.75 10.31
N LYS A 14 10.92 -6.92 10.25
CA LYS A 14 10.87 -5.62 9.57
C LYS A 14 11.19 -5.75 8.08
N ALA A 15 10.37 -5.13 7.24
CA ALA A 15 10.62 -4.93 5.81
C ALA A 15 10.16 -3.52 5.40
N TRP A 16 10.96 -2.82 4.60
CA TRP A 16 10.71 -1.44 4.11
C TRP A 16 10.30 -0.45 5.22
N SER A 17 10.95 -0.56 6.39
CA SER A 17 10.60 0.21 7.60
C SER A 17 9.16 0.00 8.09
N SER A 18 8.56 -1.14 7.81
CA SER A 18 7.22 -1.57 8.28
C SER A 18 7.31 -2.95 8.92
N ASP A 19 6.35 -3.27 9.78
CA ASP A 19 6.18 -4.63 10.28
C ASP A 19 5.65 -5.53 9.16
N PHE A 20 6.22 -6.72 9.04
CA PHE A 20 5.75 -7.76 8.15
C PHE A 20 5.43 -8.99 8.99
N ILE A 21 4.17 -9.40 8.94
CA ILE A 21 3.66 -10.57 9.66
C ILE A 21 3.14 -11.57 8.66
N ILE A 22 3.51 -12.83 8.84
CA ILE A 22 2.92 -13.96 8.13
C ILE A 22 2.38 -14.96 9.13
N GLU A 23 1.16 -15.43 8.91
CA GLU A 23 0.51 -16.48 9.67
C GLU A 23 0.02 -17.57 8.72
N ILE A 24 0.44 -18.80 8.96
CA ILE A 24 0.15 -19.98 8.14
C ILE A 24 -0.64 -20.96 9.01
N ILE A 25 -1.86 -21.28 8.59
CA ILE A 25 -2.76 -22.21 9.26
C ILE A 25 -2.67 -23.56 8.57
N ASN A 26 -2.30 -24.60 9.32
CA ASN A 26 -2.22 -25.98 8.82
C ASN A 26 -1.39 -26.11 7.52
N GLY A 27 -0.18 -25.50 7.52
CA GLY A 27 0.72 -25.54 6.38
C GLY A 27 1.26 -26.93 6.07
N SER A 28 1.45 -27.22 4.78
CA SER A 28 2.02 -28.47 4.26
C SER A 28 3.51 -28.34 3.89
N GLU A 29 4.00 -27.13 3.70
CA GLU A 29 5.42 -26.83 3.40
C GLU A 29 6.18 -26.41 4.65
N ASN A 30 7.53 -26.47 4.54
CA ASN A 30 8.42 -25.97 5.59
C ASN A 30 8.30 -24.43 5.71
N PRO A 31 7.78 -23.90 6.83
CA PRO A 31 7.55 -22.46 6.98
C PRO A 31 8.83 -21.63 6.93
N ASP A 32 9.97 -22.16 7.41
CA ASP A 32 11.25 -21.45 7.31
C ASP A 32 11.73 -21.27 5.86
N LYS A 33 11.41 -22.22 4.98
CA LYS A 33 11.66 -22.07 3.54
C LYS A 33 10.80 -20.94 2.97
N ILE A 34 9.50 -20.94 3.25
CA ILE A 34 8.56 -19.90 2.83
C ILE A 34 9.04 -18.52 3.28
N VAL A 35 9.42 -18.36 4.54
CA VAL A 35 9.92 -17.09 5.09
C VAL A 35 11.20 -16.63 4.39
N ARG A 36 12.13 -17.52 4.09
CA ARG A 36 13.35 -17.14 3.33
C ARG A 36 13.05 -16.67 1.92
N GLU A 37 12.15 -17.34 1.22
CA GLU A 37 11.73 -16.96 -0.13
C GLU A 37 11.01 -15.61 -0.12
N ILE A 38 10.12 -15.37 0.85
CA ILE A 38 9.44 -14.07 1.05
C ILE A 38 10.46 -12.96 1.33
N LYS A 39 11.45 -13.18 2.20
CA LYS A 39 12.48 -12.17 2.47
C LYS A 39 13.30 -11.84 1.22
N THR A 40 13.60 -12.82 0.38
CA THR A 40 14.28 -12.61 -0.89
C THR A 40 13.42 -11.77 -1.84
N LEU A 41 12.14 -12.10 -1.98
CA LEU A 41 11.18 -11.35 -2.79
C LEU A 41 11.04 -9.90 -2.30
N LEU A 42 10.85 -9.69 -1.00
CA LEU A 42 10.75 -8.35 -0.41
C LEU A 42 12.01 -7.51 -0.65
N SER A 43 13.21 -8.14 -0.58
CA SER A 43 14.46 -7.47 -0.90
C SER A 43 14.55 -7.05 -2.37
N GLU A 44 14.08 -7.88 -3.31
CA GLU A 44 14.03 -7.55 -4.74
C GLU A 44 13.12 -6.34 -5.01
N TYR A 45 11.93 -6.33 -4.41
CA TYR A 45 11.03 -5.18 -4.51
C TYR A 45 11.62 -3.93 -3.88
N GLU A 46 12.29 -4.03 -2.73
CA GLU A 46 12.94 -2.89 -2.07
C GLU A 46 14.06 -2.30 -2.92
N GLN A 47 14.93 -3.14 -3.50
CA GLN A 47 15.97 -2.72 -4.43
C GLN A 47 15.41 -2.06 -5.69
N SER A 48 14.24 -2.47 -6.12
CA SER A 48 13.58 -1.89 -7.30
C SER A 48 12.85 -0.60 -6.98
N PHE A 49 12.05 -0.55 -5.91
CA PHE A 49 11.00 0.46 -5.72
C PHE A 49 11.10 1.31 -4.45
N SER A 50 12.12 1.12 -3.62
CA SER A 50 12.30 1.95 -2.43
C SER A 50 12.80 3.34 -2.80
N ARG A 51 12.05 4.39 -2.44
CA ARG A 51 12.53 5.78 -2.58
C ARG A 51 13.48 6.21 -1.46
N PHE A 52 13.65 5.39 -0.43
CA PHE A 52 14.53 5.68 0.71
C PHE A 52 15.90 5.00 0.59
N LEU A 53 16.02 3.97 -0.24
CA LEU A 53 17.25 3.24 -0.47
C LEU A 53 18.03 3.94 -1.60
N GLN A 54 19.19 4.54 -1.29
CA GLN A 54 19.98 5.30 -2.26
C GLN A 54 20.39 4.51 -3.51
N GLY A 55 20.58 3.20 -3.37
CA GLY A 55 20.96 2.30 -4.47
C GLY A 55 19.77 1.71 -5.24
N SER A 56 18.52 2.06 -4.91
CA SER A 56 17.36 1.50 -5.59
C SER A 56 17.21 2.06 -7.01
N GLN A 57 16.58 1.26 -7.88
CA GLN A 57 16.28 1.70 -9.25
C GLN A 57 15.31 2.89 -9.26
N LEU A 58 14.34 2.94 -8.34
CA LEU A 58 13.42 4.08 -8.22
C LEU A 58 14.15 5.36 -7.83
N THR A 59 15.12 5.29 -6.91
CA THR A 59 15.93 6.46 -6.53
C THR A 59 16.77 6.95 -7.71
N ALA A 60 17.43 6.06 -8.46
CA ALA A 60 18.16 6.43 -9.67
C ALA A 60 17.22 7.10 -10.70
N LEU A 61 16.04 6.52 -10.93
CA LEU A 61 15.04 7.06 -11.85
C LEU A 61 14.56 8.46 -11.43
N ASN A 62 14.30 8.66 -10.14
CA ASN A 62 13.90 9.96 -9.57
C ASN A 62 15.03 11.00 -9.63
N ASN A 63 16.28 10.57 -9.68
CA ASN A 63 17.45 11.43 -9.96
C ASN A 63 17.69 11.67 -11.45
N GLN A 64 16.71 11.34 -12.30
CA GLN A 64 16.74 11.51 -13.76
C GLN A 64 17.66 10.54 -14.52
N ASP A 65 18.17 9.49 -13.88
CA ASP A 65 18.92 8.43 -14.53
C ASP A 65 17.96 7.53 -15.35
N ALA A 66 18.48 6.88 -16.36
CA ALA A 66 17.75 5.85 -17.09
C ALA A 66 17.99 4.48 -16.44
N ILE A 67 16.92 3.76 -16.16
CA ILE A 67 16.98 2.38 -15.65
C ILE A 67 16.66 1.36 -16.75
N THR A 68 17.08 0.11 -16.54
CA THR A 68 16.67 -1.01 -17.40
C THR A 68 15.30 -1.51 -16.95
N LEU A 69 14.34 -1.60 -17.86
CA LEU A 69 13.05 -2.22 -17.60
C LEU A 69 13.23 -3.73 -17.42
N THR A 70 12.86 -4.22 -16.28
CA THR A 70 12.75 -5.65 -15.97
C THR A 70 11.29 -6.10 -16.05
N PRO A 71 10.98 -7.40 -16.16
CA PRO A 71 9.60 -7.89 -16.07
C PRO A 71 8.87 -7.41 -14.83
N LEU A 72 9.57 -7.31 -13.69
CA LEU A 72 9.01 -6.77 -12.44
C LEU A 72 8.57 -5.32 -12.58
N TRP A 73 9.41 -4.45 -13.17
CA TRP A 73 9.06 -3.07 -13.47
C TRP A 73 7.86 -2.96 -14.41
N GLU A 74 7.85 -3.75 -15.48
CA GLU A 74 6.73 -3.74 -16.46
C GLU A 74 5.40 -4.09 -15.79
N THR A 75 5.41 -5.09 -14.89
CA THR A 75 4.22 -5.52 -14.16
C THR A 75 3.72 -4.42 -13.23
N VAL A 76 4.59 -3.83 -12.40
CA VAL A 76 4.22 -2.75 -11.47
C VAL A 76 3.73 -1.50 -12.21
N LEU A 77 4.36 -1.13 -13.33
CA LEU A 77 3.90 0.00 -14.16
C LEU A 77 2.52 -0.25 -14.79
N LYS A 78 2.24 -1.47 -15.23
CA LYS A 78 0.91 -1.86 -15.75
C LYS A 78 -0.16 -1.78 -14.66
N GLU A 79 0.16 -2.26 -13.45
CA GLU A 79 -0.75 -2.17 -12.31
C GLU A 79 -1.05 -0.71 -11.96
N ALA A 80 -0.03 0.13 -11.84
CA ALA A 80 -0.20 1.57 -11.62
C ALA A 80 -1.06 2.25 -12.70
N GLU A 81 -0.93 1.83 -13.96
CA GLU A 81 -1.74 2.34 -15.07
C GLU A 81 -3.21 1.89 -14.98
N ALA A 82 -3.46 0.64 -14.62
CA ALA A 82 -4.81 0.11 -14.40
C ALA A 82 -5.52 0.85 -13.26
N ILE A 83 -4.83 1.05 -12.14
CA ILE A 83 -5.32 1.83 -11.01
C ILE A 83 -5.61 3.29 -11.41
N SER A 84 -4.69 3.95 -12.12
CA SER A 84 -4.88 5.33 -12.59
C SER A 84 -6.10 5.50 -13.48
N LYS A 85 -6.40 4.51 -14.32
CA LYS A 85 -7.61 4.50 -15.16
C LYS A 85 -8.90 4.34 -14.33
N THR A 86 -8.82 3.57 -13.24
CA THR A 86 -9.96 3.31 -12.36
C THR A 86 -10.28 4.50 -11.47
N LEU A 87 -9.25 5.12 -10.85
CA LEU A 87 -9.41 6.12 -9.79
C LEU A 87 -9.34 7.58 -10.26
N SER A 88 -8.99 7.83 -11.50
CA SER A 88 -8.66 9.16 -12.04
C SER A 88 -7.33 9.75 -11.49
N PRO A 89 -6.54 10.42 -12.35
CA PRO A 89 -5.31 11.11 -11.92
C PRO A 89 -5.51 12.24 -10.91
N ALA A 90 -6.74 12.70 -10.73
CA ALA A 90 -7.07 13.71 -9.72
C ALA A 90 -6.96 13.17 -8.29
N TYR A 91 -7.15 11.87 -8.09
CA TYR A 91 -7.16 11.22 -6.79
C TYR A 91 -6.00 10.25 -6.59
N PHE A 92 -5.50 9.67 -7.68
CA PHE A 92 -4.37 8.75 -7.67
C PHE A 92 -3.38 9.10 -8.78
N ASN A 93 -2.17 9.49 -8.41
CA ASN A 93 -1.11 9.80 -9.35
C ASN A 93 0.26 9.40 -8.80
N PRO A 94 0.90 8.34 -9.31
CA PRO A 94 2.24 7.95 -8.90
C PRO A 94 3.34 8.99 -9.14
N HIS A 95 3.06 10.09 -9.86
CA HIS A 95 4.01 11.19 -10.05
C HIS A 95 4.08 12.17 -8.85
N VAL A 96 3.43 11.87 -7.72
CA VAL A 96 3.55 12.67 -6.49
C VAL A 96 5.00 12.73 -6.01
N ASN A 97 5.42 13.91 -5.51
CA ASN A 97 6.75 14.14 -4.98
C ASN A 97 6.71 14.31 -3.46
N LEU A 98 6.63 13.21 -2.72
CA LEU A 98 6.59 13.22 -1.25
C LEU A 98 7.85 13.87 -0.63
N ALA A 99 9.01 13.73 -1.28
CA ALA A 99 10.25 14.32 -0.80
C ALA A 99 10.23 15.86 -0.84
N ALA A 100 9.63 16.46 -1.88
CA ALA A 100 9.45 17.91 -1.98
C ALA A 100 8.53 18.47 -0.87
N HIS A 101 7.63 17.65 -0.34
CA HIS A 101 6.74 17.99 0.77
C HIS A 101 7.31 17.63 2.16
N GLY A 102 8.62 17.39 2.25
CA GLY A 102 9.32 17.15 3.52
C GLY A 102 9.42 15.67 3.92
N TYR A 103 8.74 14.75 3.24
CA TYR A 103 8.85 13.32 3.52
C TYR A 103 9.97 12.68 2.69
N ASN A 104 11.22 13.11 2.95
CA ASN A 104 12.40 12.71 2.19
C ASN A 104 13.22 11.56 2.82
N ARG A 105 12.81 11.06 4.00
CA ARG A 105 13.41 9.95 4.74
C ARG A 105 12.30 9.10 5.37
N SER A 106 12.64 7.89 5.84
CA SER A 106 11.69 7.11 6.65
C SER A 106 11.28 7.91 7.89
N ILE A 107 10.06 7.69 8.38
CA ILE A 107 9.49 8.46 9.51
C ILE A 107 10.39 8.42 10.76
N GLU A 108 11.08 7.30 11.00
CA GLU A 108 12.01 7.12 12.11
C GLU A 108 13.26 8.03 12.02
N LYS A 109 13.60 8.46 10.80
CA LYS A 109 14.77 9.30 10.50
C LYS A 109 14.39 10.74 10.16
N LEU A 110 13.11 11.09 10.15
CA LEU A 110 12.63 12.45 9.94
C LEU A 110 12.92 13.30 11.18
N GLY A 111 13.81 14.28 11.05
CA GLY A 111 14.04 15.29 12.09
C GLY A 111 12.89 16.30 12.17
N LYS A 112 12.87 17.10 13.26
CA LYS A 112 11.81 18.08 13.55
C LYS A 112 11.66 19.22 12.52
N ASN A 113 12.55 19.37 11.53
CA ASN A 113 12.49 20.41 10.49
C ASN A 113 13.03 19.85 9.17
N ALA A 114 12.25 18.96 8.53
CA ALA A 114 12.57 18.51 7.19
C ALA A 114 12.40 19.69 6.21
N ALA A 115 13.46 19.99 5.42
CA ALA A 115 13.42 21.08 4.45
C ALA A 115 12.38 20.77 3.36
N ILE A 116 11.46 21.72 3.11
CA ILE A 116 10.57 21.67 1.96
C ILE A 116 11.33 22.20 0.74
N GLN A 117 11.34 21.43 -0.33
CA GLN A 117 11.55 21.97 -1.65
C GLN A 117 10.17 22.31 -2.21
N THR A 118 9.83 23.59 -2.32
CA THR A 118 8.57 24.01 -2.93
C THR A 118 8.58 23.66 -4.42
N ASP A 119 8.13 22.47 -4.76
CA ASP A 119 7.83 22.13 -6.14
C ASP A 119 6.41 22.62 -6.46
N LYS A 120 6.35 23.78 -7.13
CA LYS A 120 5.09 24.39 -7.57
C LYS A 120 4.61 23.87 -8.94
N ASN A 121 5.32 22.93 -9.55
CA ASN A 121 4.94 22.42 -10.85
C ASN A 121 3.70 21.53 -10.74
N ALA A 122 2.77 21.70 -11.66
CA ALA A 122 1.64 20.81 -11.79
C ALA A 122 2.14 19.38 -12.14
N LEU A 123 1.63 18.40 -11.43
CA LEU A 123 1.99 17.00 -11.69
C LEU A 123 1.45 16.56 -13.06
N LEU A 124 2.29 15.91 -13.85
CA LEU A 124 1.82 15.24 -15.06
C LEU A 124 0.91 14.08 -14.67
N PRO A 125 -0.23 13.89 -15.36
CA PRO A 125 -1.05 12.69 -15.13
C PRO A 125 -0.27 11.44 -15.54
N TYR A 126 -0.31 10.42 -14.70
CA TYR A 126 0.31 9.13 -15.01
C TYR A 126 -0.40 8.47 -16.22
N PRO A 127 0.28 7.86 -17.19
CA PRO A 127 1.74 7.64 -17.27
C PRO A 127 2.51 8.70 -18.07
N LYS A 128 1.97 9.90 -18.32
CA LYS A 128 2.55 10.92 -19.23
C LYS A 128 3.96 11.41 -18.84
N GLY A 129 4.38 11.20 -17.61
CA GLY A 129 5.73 11.51 -17.13
C GLY A 129 6.79 10.48 -17.51
N LEU A 130 6.39 9.31 -18.06
CA LEU A 130 7.30 8.23 -18.42
C LEU A 130 7.82 8.37 -19.85
N ILE A 131 9.11 8.07 -20.05
CA ILE A 131 9.76 7.92 -21.34
C ILE A 131 10.29 6.50 -21.44
N LYS A 132 9.65 5.68 -22.30
CA LYS A 132 10.08 4.32 -22.57
C LYS A 132 10.75 4.27 -23.94
N LYS A 133 12.02 3.81 -23.99
CA LYS A 133 12.77 3.61 -25.24
C LYS A 133 13.45 2.25 -25.19
N GLN A 134 13.05 1.33 -26.07
CA GLN A 134 13.51 -0.06 -26.05
C GLN A 134 13.28 -0.66 -24.63
N ASN A 135 14.34 -1.17 -24.01
CA ASN A 135 14.32 -1.73 -22.64
C ASN A 135 14.74 -0.71 -21.57
N LYS A 136 14.68 0.59 -21.84
CA LYS A 136 15.02 1.65 -20.89
C LYS A 136 13.78 2.45 -20.50
N LEU A 137 13.74 2.82 -19.23
CA LEU A 137 12.79 3.76 -18.63
C LEU A 137 13.54 4.98 -18.12
N GLN A 138 12.99 6.15 -18.41
CA GLN A 138 13.45 7.45 -17.90
C GLN A 138 12.24 8.31 -17.59
N LEU A 139 12.37 9.29 -16.71
CA LEU A 139 11.33 10.28 -16.44
C LEU A 139 11.53 11.54 -17.29
N LYS A 140 10.43 12.20 -17.63
CA LYS A 140 10.47 13.58 -18.11
C LYS A 140 11.06 14.49 -17.03
N SER A 141 11.71 15.57 -17.44
CA SER A 141 12.27 16.57 -16.51
C SER A 141 11.23 16.98 -15.45
N HIS A 142 11.67 17.10 -14.20
CA HIS A 142 10.86 17.42 -13.02
C HIS A 142 9.77 16.42 -12.65
N SER A 143 9.66 15.27 -13.33
CA SER A 143 8.78 14.20 -12.89
C SER A 143 9.48 13.29 -11.89
N THR A 144 8.72 12.78 -10.93
CA THR A 144 9.14 11.74 -9.98
C THR A 144 8.16 10.58 -10.00
N LEU A 145 8.50 9.48 -9.36
CA LEU A 145 7.60 8.36 -9.11
C LEU A 145 7.62 7.97 -7.63
N ASP A 146 6.46 7.60 -7.12
CA ASP A 146 6.28 6.96 -5.83
C ASP A 146 5.17 5.91 -5.95
N PHE A 147 5.44 4.69 -5.50
CA PHE A 147 4.50 3.57 -5.53
C PHE A 147 3.95 3.20 -4.15
N GLY A 148 4.27 3.98 -3.12
CA GLY A 148 3.89 3.70 -1.74
C GLY A 148 2.40 3.71 -1.45
N SER A 149 1.57 4.15 -2.41
CA SER A 149 0.12 4.20 -2.29
C SER A 149 -0.60 2.93 -2.79
N PHE A 150 0.13 1.91 -3.29
CA PHE A 150 -0.49 0.64 -3.73
C PHE A 150 0.44 -0.56 -3.63
N LEU A 151 1.75 -0.35 -3.52
CA LEU A 151 2.73 -1.42 -3.69
C LEU A 151 2.72 -2.41 -2.53
N LYS A 152 2.36 -2.01 -1.32
CA LYS A 152 2.30 -2.93 -0.17
C LYS A 152 1.10 -3.87 -0.28
N GLY A 153 -0.07 -3.35 -0.64
CA GLY A 153 -1.25 -4.16 -0.94
C GLY A 153 -1.00 -5.12 -2.10
N TYR A 154 -0.31 -4.65 -3.16
CA TYR A 154 0.10 -5.50 -4.27
C TYR A 154 1.02 -6.65 -3.82
N VAL A 155 2.09 -6.35 -3.08
CA VAL A 155 3.09 -7.35 -2.66
C VAL A 155 2.52 -8.34 -1.67
N SER A 156 1.69 -7.90 -0.69
CA SER A 156 1.04 -8.81 0.24
C SER A 156 0.12 -9.79 -0.48
N GLN A 157 -0.59 -9.33 -1.50
CA GLN A 157 -1.41 -10.20 -2.35
C GLN A 157 -0.56 -11.18 -3.16
N GLN A 158 0.51 -10.73 -3.83
CA GLN A 158 1.38 -11.62 -4.61
C GLN A 158 1.95 -12.75 -3.74
N ILE A 159 2.38 -12.44 -2.51
CA ILE A 159 2.88 -13.43 -1.56
C ILE A 159 1.75 -14.38 -1.14
N ALA A 160 0.58 -13.85 -0.80
CA ALA A 160 -0.54 -14.69 -0.38
C ALA A 160 -1.01 -15.63 -1.51
N ASP A 161 -1.09 -15.15 -2.74
CA ASP A 161 -1.48 -15.94 -3.91
C ASP A 161 -0.45 -17.05 -4.22
N GLN A 162 0.84 -16.77 -4.01
CA GLN A 162 1.91 -17.75 -4.26
C GLN A 162 1.86 -18.95 -3.30
N TYR A 163 1.43 -18.74 -2.05
CA TYR A 163 1.46 -19.79 -1.01
C TYR A 163 0.08 -20.28 -0.56
N ALA A 164 -1.01 -19.78 -1.15
CA ALA A 164 -2.37 -20.13 -0.77
C ALA A 164 -2.63 -21.66 -0.79
N ASP A 165 -2.15 -22.34 -1.83
CA ASP A 165 -2.37 -23.79 -2.01
C ASP A 165 -1.53 -24.64 -1.06
N ALA A 166 -0.55 -24.05 -0.36
CA ALA A 166 0.33 -24.76 0.58
C ALA A 166 -0.24 -24.87 2.00
N CYS A 167 -1.42 -24.29 2.28
CA CYS A 167 -1.98 -24.23 3.64
C CYS A 167 -3.52 -24.18 3.62
N GLN A 168 -4.14 -24.41 4.79
CA GLN A 168 -5.58 -24.24 4.96
C GLN A 168 -5.96 -22.76 4.96
N GLY A 169 -5.13 -21.94 5.58
CA GLY A 169 -5.31 -20.51 5.66
C GLY A 169 -4.00 -19.76 5.76
N LEU A 170 -3.99 -18.52 5.29
CA LEU A 170 -2.83 -17.66 5.22
C LEU A 170 -3.21 -16.21 5.45
N ILE A 171 -2.49 -15.54 6.35
CA ILE A 171 -2.51 -14.08 6.50
C ILE A 171 -1.12 -13.54 6.17
N VAL A 172 -1.05 -12.59 5.24
CA VAL A 172 0.14 -11.80 4.95
C VAL A 172 -0.19 -10.34 5.25
N ASN A 173 0.44 -9.78 6.28
CA ASN A 173 0.23 -8.39 6.71
C ASN A 173 1.51 -7.58 6.53
N PHE A 174 1.46 -6.57 5.70
CA PHE A 174 2.57 -5.68 5.40
C PHE A 174 2.30 -4.26 5.91
N GLY A 175 2.52 -4.04 7.20
CA GLY A 175 2.38 -2.72 7.82
C GLY A 175 0.94 -2.21 7.91
N GLY A 176 -0.04 -3.12 7.97
CA GLY A 176 -1.46 -2.83 7.99
C GLY A 176 -2.19 -3.04 6.66
N ASP A 177 -1.45 -3.30 5.57
CA ASP A 177 -2.02 -3.75 4.29
C ASP A 177 -1.91 -5.27 4.25
N LEU A 178 -3.02 -5.96 4.45
CA LEU A 178 -3.05 -7.41 4.61
C LEU A 178 -3.81 -8.11 3.50
N THR A 179 -3.45 -9.35 3.26
CA THR A 179 -4.18 -10.27 2.38
C THR A 179 -4.42 -11.58 3.12
N VAL A 180 -5.65 -12.07 3.05
CA VAL A 180 -6.03 -13.38 3.56
C VAL A 180 -6.38 -14.32 2.41
N ARG A 181 -6.01 -15.60 2.58
CA ARG A 181 -6.40 -16.69 1.68
C ARG A 181 -6.79 -17.91 2.50
N GLY A 182 -7.83 -18.63 2.06
CA GLY A 182 -8.30 -19.82 2.75
C GLY A 182 -9.13 -19.49 3.99
N GLN A 183 -8.99 -20.29 5.04
CA GLN A 183 -9.84 -20.28 6.23
C GLN A 183 -8.99 -20.37 7.50
N ASP A 184 -9.55 -19.93 8.63
CA ASP A 184 -8.93 -20.07 9.95
C ASP A 184 -8.86 -21.53 10.42
N GLU A 185 -8.44 -21.75 11.66
CA GLU A 185 -8.32 -23.09 12.26
C GLU A 185 -9.68 -23.82 12.34
N GLU A 186 -10.75 -23.09 12.53
CA GLU A 186 -12.13 -23.60 12.67
C GLU A 186 -12.82 -23.76 11.31
N LYS A 187 -12.12 -23.52 10.21
CA LYS A 187 -12.64 -23.51 8.83
C LYS A 187 -13.69 -22.43 8.58
N SER A 188 -13.54 -21.32 9.29
CA SER A 188 -14.32 -20.10 9.15
C SER A 188 -13.58 -19.03 8.38
N GLU A 189 -14.24 -17.92 8.08
CA GLU A 189 -13.59 -16.72 7.57
C GLU A 189 -12.74 -16.08 8.68
N PHE A 190 -11.64 -15.43 8.29
CA PHE A 190 -10.80 -14.70 9.23
C PHE A 190 -11.53 -13.47 9.77
N GLU A 191 -11.52 -13.28 11.08
CA GLU A 191 -12.00 -12.06 11.72
C GLU A 191 -10.84 -11.06 11.85
N ILE A 192 -10.93 -9.94 11.12
CA ILE A 192 -9.89 -8.92 11.05
C ILE A 192 -10.39 -7.62 11.70
N GLY A 193 -9.64 -7.12 12.67
CA GLY A 193 -9.92 -5.85 13.34
C GLY A 193 -9.39 -4.65 12.57
N ILE A 194 -10.25 -3.67 12.30
CA ILE A 194 -9.90 -2.34 11.79
C ILE A 194 -9.85 -1.37 12.98
N PHE A 195 -8.64 -0.95 13.34
CA PHE A 195 -8.41 -0.12 14.52
C PHE A 195 -8.94 1.31 14.34
N ASN A 196 -9.78 1.77 15.28
CA ASN A 196 -10.18 3.17 15.40
C ASN A 196 -9.13 3.95 16.21
N PRO A 197 -8.36 4.85 15.58
CA PRO A 197 -7.29 5.57 16.27
C PRO A 197 -7.79 6.62 17.26
N VAL A 198 -9.10 6.94 17.25
CA VAL A 198 -9.74 7.93 18.14
C VAL A 198 -10.34 7.25 19.36
N THR A 199 -11.26 6.29 19.16
CA THR A 199 -11.94 5.58 20.28
C THR A 199 -11.09 4.46 20.89
N LYS A 200 -10.05 3.97 20.17
CA LYS A 200 -9.19 2.85 20.57
C LYS A 200 -9.90 1.49 20.54
N GLU A 201 -10.99 1.38 19.82
CA GLU A 201 -11.76 0.17 19.60
C GLU A 201 -11.47 -0.41 18.22
N ASP A 202 -11.73 -1.71 18.02
CA ASP A 202 -11.63 -2.37 16.72
C ASP A 202 -13.02 -2.57 16.13
N HIS A 203 -13.13 -2.33 14.82
CA HIS A 203 -14.28 -2.72 14.01
C HIS A 203 -13.95 -4.00 13.24
N TRP A 204 -14.70 -5.05 13.49
CA TRP A 204 -14.42 -6.39 12.98
C TRP A 204 -15.09 -6.63 11.63
N VAL A 205 -14.32 -7.17 10.69
CA VAL A 205 -14.80 -7.62 9.37
C VAL A 205 -14.39 -9.07 9.15
N LYS A 206 -15.21 -9.83 8.43
CA LYS A 206 -14.93 -11.22 8.05
C LYS A 206 -14.38 -11.26 6.64
N LEU A 207 -13.24 -11.91 6.47
CA LEU A 207 -12.52 -11.99 5.21
C LEU A 207 -12.11 -13.44 4.91
N ASN A 208 -12.13 -13.80 3.63
CA ASN A 208 -11.72 -15.12 3.17
C ASN A 208 -10.69 -15.01 2.04
N GLN A 209 -11.09 -14.61 0.83
CA GLN A 209 -10.23 -14.46 -0.36
C GLN A 209 -10.06 -12.97 -0.68
N ALA A 210 -9.57 -12.19 0.28
CA ALA A 210 -9.56 -10.74 0.16
C ALA A 210 -8.26 -10.11 0.67
N SER A 211 -8.01 -8.89 0.23
CA SER A 211 -7.03 -7.98 0.80
C SER A 211 -7.76 -6.85 1.52
N LEU A 212 -7.24 -6.40 2.65
CA LEU A 212 -7.69 -5.22 3.39
C LEU A 212 -6.50 -4.28 3.54
N CYS A 213 -6.65 -3.06 3.04
CA CYS A 213 -5.61 -2.05 3.06
C CYS A 213 -6.11 -0.79 3.75
N THR A 214 -5.26 -0.19 4.59
CA THR A 214 -5.62 0.96 5.40
C THR A 214 -4.62 2.09 5.24
N SER A 215 -5.08 3.23 4.76
CA SER A 215 -4.34 4.48 4.83
C SER A 215 -4.80 5.32 6.02
N GLY A 216 -3.85 6.03 6.65
CA GLY A 216 -4.16 6.86 7.81
C GLY A 216 -3.15 7.96 8.04
N ILE A 217 -3.63 9.07 8.61
CA ILE A 217 -2.80 10.23 8.92
C ILE A 217 -2.31 10.24 10.37
N TYR A 218 -2.63 9.24 11.19
CA TYR A 218 -2.36 9.21 12.63
C TYR A 218 -1.00 8.60 13.00
N LYS A 219 -0.36 7.79 12.13
CA LYS A 219 0.94 7.14 12.41
C LYS A 219 2.13 7.90 11.81
N ARG A 220 2.05 8.27 10.51
CA ARG A 220 3.16 8.88 9.77
C ARG A 220 3.00 10.39 9.74
N ARG A 221 3.33 11.02 10.88
CA ARG A 221 3.25 12.47 11.09
C ARG A 221 4.61 13.04 11.50
N TRP A 222 4.87 14.29 11.15
CA TRP A 222 6.03 15.05 11.60
C TRP A 222 5.66 16.52 11.82
N LEU A 223 6.50 17.26 12.56
CA LEU A 223 6.36 18.69 12.73
C LEU A 223 7.23 19.40 11.70
N GLN A 224 6.67 20.39 11.04
CA GLN A 224 7.34 21.25 10.10
C GLN A 224 6.82 22.68 10.29
N ASP A 225 7.74 23.63 10.58
CA ASP A 225 7.38 25.02 10.88
C ASP A 225 6.26 25.13 11.93
N ASN A 226 6.34 24.32 12.99
CA ASN A 226 5.33 24.16 14.05
C ASN A 226 3.93 23.69 13.57
N GLN A 227 3.81 23.23 12.34
CA GLN A 227 2.59 22.61 11.82
C GLN A 227 2.74 21.09 11.73
N GLU A 228 1.69 20.39 12.13
CA GLU A 228 1.64 18.94 11.95
C GLU A 228 1.44 18.62 10.46
N LYS A 229 2.28 17.74 9.93
CA LYS A 229 2.27 17.26 8.56
C LYS A 229 2.13 15.74 8.53
N HIS A 230 1.57 15.21 7.45
CA HIS A 230 1.45 13.78 7.17
C HIS A 230 1.78 13.48 5.71
N HIS A 231 1.95 12.21 5.38
CA HIS A 231 2.48 11.75 4.11
C HIS A 231 1.44 11.63 2.97
N ILE A 232 0.16 11.82 3.24
CA ILE A 232 -0.88 11.72 2.21
C ILE A 232 -1.00 13.05 1.48
N LEU A 233 -0.72 13.04 0.17
CA LEU A 233 -0.80 14.21 -0.70
C LEU A 233 -2.08 14.19 -1.53
N ASN A 234 -2.55 15.39 -1.86
CA ASN A 234 -3.56 15.61 -2.88
C ASN A 234 -2.85 15.78 -4.23
N PRO A 235 -2.95 14.83 -5.17
CA PRO A 235 -2.22 14.91 -6.43
C PRO A 235 -2.75 16.00 -7.37
N HIS A 236 -3.99 16.43 -7.22
CA HIS A 236 -4.57 17.51 -8.02
C HIS A 236 -4.04 18.89 -7.59
N LEU A 237 -3.93 19.11 -6.30
CA LEU A 237 -3.48 20.38 -5.73
C LEU A 237 -1.96 20.40 -5.49
N ASN A 238 -1.28 19.28 -5.64
CA ASN A 238 0.13 19.08 -5.29
C ASN A 238 0.47 19.63 -3.89
N ASN A 239 -0.37 19.31 -2.91
CA ASN A 239 -0.19 19.69 -1.52
C ASN A 239 -0.63 18.54 -0.58
N GLN A 240 -0.51 18.74 0.72
CA GLN A 240 -1.02 17.80 1.71
C GLN A 240 -2.55 17.71 1.63
N SER A 241 -3.08 16.50 1.77
CA SER A 241 -4.53 16.28 1.88
C SER A 241 -5.12 16.97 3.11
N ASP A 242 -6.27 17.60 2.93
CA ASP A 242 -7.08 18.19 4.02
C ASP A 242 -8.39 17.41 4.14
N SER A 243 -8.29 16.19 4.65
CA SER A 243 -9.42 15.29 4.83
C SER A 243 -9.99 15.39 6.24
N ASP A 244 -11.29 15.18 6.39
CA ASP A 244 -11.94 15.01 7.70
C ASP A 244 -11.68 13.62 8.31
N TYR A 245 -11.20 12.69 7.51
CA TYR A 245 -10.90 11.32 7.95
C TYR A 245 -9.48 11.19 8.51
N VAL A 246 -9.34 10.35 9.54
CA VAL A 246 -8.04 9.97 10.14
C VAL A 246 -7.58 8.60 9.68
N SER A 247 -8.50 7.73 9.28
CA SER A 247 -8.24 6.37 8.78
C SER A 247 -9.29 5.97 7.75
N ILE A 248 -8.86 5.38 6.66
CA ILE A 248 -9.74 4.85 5.61
C ILE A 248 -9.21 3.48 5.20
N SER A 249 -10.08 2.48 5.26
CA SER A 249 -9.81 1.10 4.87
C SER A 249 -10.67 0.72 3.68
N PHE A 250 -10.08 0.00 2.74
CA PHE A 250 -10.80 -0.68 1.65
C PHE A 250 -10.43 -2.15 1.66
N TRP A 251 -11.39 -3.01 1.34
CA TRP A 251 -11.14 -4.45 1.18
C TRP A 251 -11.90 -5.04 0.00
N GLY A 252 -11.31 -6.07 -0.60
CA GLY A 252 -11.78 -6.77 -1.79
C GLY A 252 -10.70 -7.69 -2.33
N GLN A 253 -10.91 -8.26 -3.52
CA GLN A 253 -9.99 -9.27 -4.06
C GLN A 253 -8.66 -8.69 -4.57
N ASN A 254 -8.62 -7.43 -5.01
CA ASN A 254 -7.43 -6.78 -5.54
C ASN A 254 -6.75 -5.89 -4.49
N GLY A 255 -5.65 -6.38 -3.90
CA GLY A 255 -4.92 -5.67 -2.84
C GLY A 255 -4.27 -4.37 -3.30
N ALA A 256 -3.74 -4.33 -4.52
CA ALA A 256 -3.17 -3.10 -5.08
C ALA A 256 -4.23 -2.00 -5.24
N LEU A 257 -5.41 -2.37 -5.72
CA LEU A 257 -6.52 -1.43 -5.87
C LEU A 257 -7.09 -0.99 -4.53
N CYS A 258 -7.22 -1.89 -3.54
CA CYS A 258 -7.66 -1.55 -2.19
C CYS A 258 -6.70 -0.56 -1.50
N ASP A 259 -5.38 -0.78 -1.58
CA ASP A 259 -4.35 0.13 -1.03
C ASP A 259 -4.42 1.51 -1.71
N ALA A 260 -4.52 1.52 -3.06
CA ALA A 260 -4.66 2.75 -3.82
C ALA A 260 -5.96 3.51 -3.49
N MET A 261 -7.09 2.81 -3.35
CA MET A 261 -8.38 3.41 -2.97
C MET A 261 -8.31 4.00 -1.57
N ALA A 262 -7.71 3.29 -0.60
CA ALA A 262 -7.54 3.78 0.76
C ALA A 262 -6.78 5.12 0.80
N THR A 263 -5.72 5.25 -0.01
CA THR A 263 -4.96 6.52 -0.14
C THR A 263 -5.74 7.59 -0.91
N ALA A 264 -6.32 7.24 -2.07
CA ALA A 264 -7.05 8.18 -2.94
C ALA A 264 -8.30 8.77 -2.28
N ALA A 265 -8.95 7.99 -1.41
CA ALA A 265 -10.17 8.37 -0.72
C ALA A 265 -9.99 9.59 0.21
N PHE A 266 -8.78 9.84 0.71
CA PHE A 266 -8.49 11.08 1.47
C PHE A 266 -8.68 12.35 0.64
N ASN A 267 -8.69 12.25 -0.68
CA ASN A 267 -8.80 13.39 -1.60
C ASN A 267 -10.08 13.36 -2.44
N ALA A 268 -10.90 12.33 -2.29
CA ALA A 268 -12.11 12.12 -3.07
C ALA A 268 -13.35 12.17 -2.17
N PRO A 269 -14.49 12.72 -2.65
CA PRO A 269 -15.75 12.65 -1.91
C PRO A 269 -16.27 11.20 -1.87
N VAL A 270 -17.09 10.87 -0.86
CA VAL A 270 -17.71 9.54 -0.69
C VAL A 270 -18.50 9.08 -1.92
N SER A 271 -19.06 10.02 -2.67
CA SER A 271 -19.75 9.72 -3.94
C SER A 271 -18.82 9.09 -4.99
N GLU A 272 -17.52 9.46 -5.00
CA GLU A 272 -16.53 8.82 -5.87
C GLU A 272 -16.16 7.42 -5.34
N TRP A 273 -16.04 7.21 -4.03
CA TRP A 273 -15.82 5.88 -3.44
C TRP A 273 -16.91 4.90 -3.86
N ASN A 274 -18.17 5.34 -3.80
CA ASN A 274 -19.33 4.55 -4.24
C ASN A 274 -19.30 4.25 -5.75
N LYS A 275 -18.82 5.18 -6.59
CA LYS A 275 -18.61 4.93 -8.02
C LYS A 275 -17.49 3.93 -8.28
N TRP A 276 -16.38 3.98 -7.52
CA TRP A 276 -15.32 2.98 -7.63
C TRP A 276 -15.84 1.60 -7.24
N ARG A 277 -16.55 1.53 -6.11
CA ARG A 277 -17.18 0.32 -5.62
C ARG A 277 -18.19 -0.26 -6.61
N SER A 278 -19.02 0.56 -7.24
CA SER A 278 -20.02 0.09 -8.21
C SER A 278 -19.42 -0.57 -9.46
N LYS A 279 -18.16 -0.29 -9.77
CA LYS A 279 -17.41 -0.92 -10.88
C LYS A 279 -16.69 -2.20 -10.45
N GLN A 280 -16.60 -2.47 -9.16
CA GLN A 280 -15.86 -3.58 -8.53
C GLN A 280 -16.76 -4.15 -7.42
N ALA A 281 -17.57 -5.15 -7.76
CA ALA A 281 -18.68 -5.61 -6.94
C ALA A 281 -18.30 -6.17 -5.54
N ASP A 282 -17.04 -6.55 -5.36
CA ASP A 282 -16.49 -7.13 -4.14
C ASP A 282 -15.82 -6.10 -3.21
N ILE A 283 -15.72 -4.83 -3.64
CA ILE A 283 -15.03 -3.80 -2.84
C ILE A 283 -15.96 -3.18 -1.80
N ASN A 284 -15.48 -3.14 -0.58
CA ASN A 284 -16.09 -2.49 0.57
C ASN A 284 -15.13 -1.49 1.22
N TYR A 285 -15.65 -0.59 2.07
CA TYR A 285 -14.86 0.37 2.81
C TYR A 285 -15.39 0.65 4.20
N LEU A 286 -14.49 1.12 5.07
CA LEU A 286 -14.77 1.72 6.36
C LEU A 286 -13.86 2.92 6.54
N ALA A 287 -14.44 4.07 6.89
CA ALA A 287 -13.67 5.28 7.16
C ALA A 287 -14.02 5.86 8.55
N ILE A 288 -13.02 6.41 9.21
CA ILE A 288 -13.09 6.95 10.56
C ILE A 288 -12.70 8.41 10.50
N ASP A 289 -13.58 9.29 10.97
CA ASP A 289 -13.35 10.73 11.00
C ASP A 289 -12.50 11.18 12.21
N LYS A 290 -12.19 12.47 12.28
CA LYS A 290 -11.42 13.11 13.36
C LYS A 290 -12.12 13.04 14.73
N GLN A 291 -13.42 12.75 14.77
CA GLN A 291 -14.24 12.57 15.97
C GLN A 291 -14.40 11.10 16.39
N GLY A 292 -13.97 10.16 15.54
CA GLY A 292 -14.08 8.72 15.76
C GLY A 292 -15.37 8.10 15.20
N HIS A 293 -16.21 8.89 14.53
CA HIS A 293 -17.38 8.34 13.86
C HIS A 293 -16.98 7.50 12.66
N VAL A 294 -17.78 6.48 12.40
CA VAL A 294 -17.53 5.50 11.34
C VAL A 294 -18.57 5.63 10.24
N ILE A 295 -18.10 5.64 9.01
CA ILE A 295 -18.93 5.36 7.84
C ILE A 295 -18.44 4.08 7.16
N SER A 296 -19.35 3.23 6.72
CA SER A 296 -19.03 1.95 6.06
C SER A 296 -20.00 1.68 4.93
N SER A 297 -19.52 0.94 3.91
CA SER A 297 -20.37 0.44 2.84
C SER A 297 -21.30 -0.68 3.28
N ASP A 298 -21.02 -1.37 4.39
CA ASP A 298 -21.72 -2.58 4.85
C ASP A 298 -22.83 -2.30 5.89
N PHE A 299 -22.86 -1.10 6.48
CA PHE A 299 -23.96 -0.69 7.34
C PHE A 299 -25.11 -0.14 6.49
N LYS A 300 -26.14 -0.99 6.30
CA LYS A 300 -27.49 -0.57 5.90
C LYS A 300 -28.30 -0.26 7.13
#